data_ff5bf6c1359904479250b689a64dcabe
#
_entry.id   ff5bf6c1359904479250b689a64dcabe
#
_cell.length_a   1.000
_cell.length_b   1.000
_cell.length_c   1.000
_cell.angle_alpha   90.00
_cell.angle_beta   90.00
_cell.angle_gamma   90.00
#
_symmetry.space_group_name_H-M   'P 1'
#
loop_
_entity.id
_entity.type
_entity.pdbx_description
1 polymer ?
#
loop_
_entity_poly.entity_id
_entity_poly.type
_entity_poly.pdbx_seq_one_letter_code
_entity_poly.pdbx_strand_id
1 'polypeptide(L)'
;MNAKTIWIIVAVIVVLGLGAWWLSSMNATAPVATEETPEVAGADNEFVDDSKDGAAQAVTITYTNEGFSPSTVTIKKGQSVTFVNKGTQEMWIGSDEHPTHTGYDGTNKDSHCASDYTGEKPLDQCGVGASYTFTFTKAGTWGYHNHKEDDDHGTVIVTE
;
A
#
# COMPACT_ATOMS: atom_id res chain seq x y z
N MET A 1 50.89 6.26 -7.89
CA MET A 1 50.20 5.20 -8.66
C MET A 1 49.39 5.85 -9.76
N ASN A 2 49.49 5.34 -11.00
CA ASN A 2 48.71 5.92 -12.10
C ASN A 2 47.29 5.29 -12.14
N ALA A 3 46.36 5.97 -12.80
CA ALA A 3 44.94 5.57 -12.86
C ALA A 3 44.72 4.12 -13.33
N LYS A 4 45.55 3.63 -14.25
CA LYS A 4 45.47 2.24 -14.75
C LYS A 4 45.77 1.21 -13.67
N THR A 5 46.75 1.48 -12.77
CA THR A 5 47.09 0.58 -11.66
C THR A 5 45.96 0.51 -10.64
N ILE A 6 45.29 1.62 -10.37
CA ILE A 6 44.13 1.65 -9.45
C ILE A 6 42.97 0.79 -9.97
N TRP A 7 42.65 0.88 -11.25
CA TRP A 7 41.56 0.09 -11.87
C TRP A 7 41.84 -1.41 -11.86
N ILE A 8 43.08 -1.84 -12.04
CA ILE A 8 43.46 -3.26 -11.99
C ILE A 8 43.30 -3.81 -10.53
N ILE A 9 43.67 -3.03 -9.54
CA ILE A 9 43.52 -3.44 -8.13
C ILE A 9 42.06 -3.57 -7.74
N VAL A 10 41.20 -2.62 -8.15
CA VAL A 10 39.75 -2.67 -7.90
C VAL A 10 39.09 -3.87 -8.60
N ALA A 11 39.47 -4.17 -9.84
CA ALA A 11 38.94 -5.34 -10.57
C ALA A 11 39.32 -6.68 -9.88
N VAL A 12 40.54 -6.82 -9.37
CA VAL A 12 40.98 -8.04 -8.70
C VAL A 12 40.25 -8.23 -7.37
N ILE A 13 39.98 -7.16 -6.60
CA ILE A 13 39.23 -7.24 -5.34
C ILE A 13 37.79 -7.66 -5.57
N VAL A 14 37.11 -7.15 -6.64
CA VAL A 14 35.73 -7.52 -6.97
C VAL A 14 35.64 -9.00 -7.37
N VAL A 15 36.58 -9.51 -8.18
CA VAL A 15 36.56 -10.92 -8.62
C VAL A 15 36.80 -11.87 -7.45
N LEU A 16 37.74 -11.56 -6.55
CA LEU A 16 38.00 -12.38 -5.37
C LEU A 16 36.88 -12.32 -4.35
N GLY A 17 36.21 -11.18 -4.18
CA GLY A 17 35.06 -11.02 -3.29
C GLY A 17 33.85 -11.82 -3.72
N LEU A 18 33.51 -11.80 -5.01
CA LEU A 18 32.40 -12.54 -5.58
C LEU A 18 32.65 -14.07 -5.57
N GLY A 19 33.90 -14.51 -5.81
CA GLY A 19 34.27 -15.93 -5.76
C GLY A 19 34.15 -16.54 -4.35
N ALA A 20 34.51 -15.79 -3.30
CA ALA A 20 34.41 -16.23 -1.91
C ALA A 20 32.95 -16.34 -1.46
N TRP A 21 32.08 -15.46 -1.93
CA TRP A 21 30.64 -15.50 -1.60
C TRP A 21 29.93 -16.69 -2.25
N TRP A 22 30.31 -17.05 -3.48
CA TRP A 22 29.74 -18.19 -4.20
C TRP A 22 30.10 -19.55 -3.59
N LEU A 23 31.33 -19.71 -3.10
CA LEU A 23 31.77 -20.92 -2.43
C LEU A 23 31.13 -21.14 -1.04
N SER A 24 30.77 -20.07 -0.32
CA SER A 24 30.05 -20.16 0.96
C SER A 24 28.58 -20.58 0.81
N SER A 25 27.96 -20.37 -0.35
CA SER A 25 26.54 -20.72 -0.61
C SER A 25 26.31 -22.22 -0.87
N MET A 26 27.35 -23.01 -1.11
CA MET A 26 27.20 -24.42 -1.48
C MET A 26 27.17 -25.41 -0.30
N ASN A 27 27.31 -24.95 0.94
CA ASN A 27 27.41 -25.84 2.11
C ASN A 27 26.22 -25.78 3.07
N ALA A 28 25.03 -25.41 2.58
CA ALA A 28 23.80 -25.50 3.36
C ALA A 28 23.16 -26.89 3.18
N THR A 29 23.43 -27.78 4.14
CA THR A 29 22.75 -29.07 4.28
C THR A 29 21.30 -28.83 4.64
N ALA A 30 20.37 -29.26 3.79
CA ALA A 30 18.93 -29.20 4.05
C ALA A 30 18.57 -30.11 5.23
N PRO A 31 17.71 -29.70 6.16
CA PRO A 31 17.19 -30.60 7.17
C PRO A 31 16.21 -31.60 6.52
N VAL A 32 16.40 -32.88 6.87
CA VAL A 32 15.51 -33.97 6.53
C VAL A 32 14.16 -33.75 7.21
N ALA A 33 13.11 -33.62 6.41
CA ALA A 33 11.74 -33.60 6.92
C ALA A 33 11.34 -35.04 7.27
N THR A 34 11.09 -35.30 8.55
CA THR A 34 10.41 -36.50 9.03
C THR A 34 8.92 -36.35 8.71
N GLU A 35 8.39 -37.22 7.85
CA GLU A 35 6.96 -37.37 7.66
C GLU A 35 6.33 -37.96 8.92
N GLU A 36 5.62 -37.10 9.68
CA GLU A 36 4.60 -37.58 10.61
C GLU A 36 3.22 -37.28 9.98
N THR A 37 2.49 -38.35 9.72
CA THR A 37 1.09 -38.33 9.33
C THR A 37 0.25 -37.91 10.53
N PRO A 38 -0.51 -36.79 10.50
CA PRO A 38 -1.51 -36.55 11.54
C PRO A 38 -2.83 -37.21 11.16
N GLU A 39 -3.25 -38.05 12.08
CA GLU A 39 -4.56 -38.64 12.25
C GLU A 39 -5.66 -37.57 12.18
N VAL A 40 -6.69 -37.86 11.35
CA VAL A 40 -7.89 -37.05 11.22
C VAL A 40 -8.68 -37.09 12.53
N ALA A 41 -8.61 -36.05 13.32
CA ALA A 41 -9.59 -35.75 14.34
C ALA A 41 -10.40 -34.55 13.88
N GLY A 42 -11.71 -34.74 13.72
CA GLY A 42 -12.65 -33.69 13.36
C GLY A 42 -12.60 -32.55 14.38
N ALA A 43 -12.42 -31.37 13.89
CA ALA A 43 -12.68 -30.15 14.62
C ALA A 43 -13.67 -29.34 13.79
N ASP A 44 -14.82 -29.16 14.36
CA ASP A 44 -15.88 -28.30 13.91
C ASP A 44 -15.33 -26.92 13.61
N ASN A 45 -15.40 -26.54 12.32
CA ASN A 45 -15.27 -25.15 11.92
C ASN A 45 -16.48 -24.41 12.49
N GLU A 46 -16.39 -24.02 13.74
CA GLU A 46 -17.21 -22.99 14.30
C GLU A 46 -16.85 -21.70 13.58
N PHE A 47 -17.61 -21.43 12.54
CA PHE A 47 -17.67 -20.13 11.88
C PHE A 47 -18.22 -19.19 12.97
N VAL A 48 -17.33 -18.51 13.68
CA VAL A 48 -17.72 -17.46 14.60
C VAL A 48 -18.26 -16.34 13.73
N ASP A 49 -19.58 -16.40 13.48
CA ASP A 49 -20.37 -15.25 13.06
C ASP A 49 -20.39 -14.27 14.24
N ASP A 50 -19.36 -13.46 14.35
CA ASP A 50 -19.31 -12.33 15.27
C ASP A 50 -20.04 -11.13 14.64
N SER A 51 -21.35 -11.37 14.35
CA SER A 51 -22.31 -10.35 13.98
C SER A 51 -22.81 -9.64 15.25
N LYS A 52 -21.89 -9.05 16.02
CA LYS A 52 -22.29 -8.23 17.18
C LYS A 52 -21.33 -7.06 17.37
N ASP A 53 -21.59 -6.05 16.66
CA ASP A 53 -21.69 -4.64 17.01
C ASP A 53 -21.52 -3.79 15.74
N GLY A 54 -22.51 -2.96 15.45
CA GLY A 54 -22.59 -2.08 14.28
C GLY A 54 -21.62 -0.89 14.32
N ALA A 55 -20.39 -1.09 14.76
CA ALA A 55 -19.29 -0.18 14.50
C ALA A 55 -18.68 -0.60 13.17
N ALA A 56 -18.97 0.13 12.09
CA ALA A 56 -18.34 -0.07 10.79
C ALA A 56 -16.81 -0.09 10.96
N GLN A 57 -16.20 -1.29 10.85
CA GLN A 57 -14.75 -1.42 10.93
C GLN A 57 -14.11 -0.53 9.88
N ALA A 58 -13.31 0.44 10.32
CA ALA A 58 -12.56 1.29 9.43
C ALA A 58 -11.51 0.44 8.70
N VAL A 59 -11.60 0.36 7.37
CA VAL A 59 -10.61 -0.33 6.54
C VAL A 59 -9.36 0.54 6.48
N THR A 60 -8.19 -0.06 6.72
CA THR A 60 -6.91 0.64 6.64
C THR A 60 -6.16 0.24 5.38
N ILE A 61 -5.67 1.23 4.65
CA ILE A 61 -4.74 1.09 3.52
C ILE A 61 -3.41 1.70 3.96
N THR A 62 -2.34 0.93 3.86
CA THR A 62 -0.99 1.39 4.20
C THR A 62 -0.28 1.87 2.93
N TYR A 63 0.32 3.05 2.97
CA TYR A 63 1.22 3.57 1.95
C TYR A 63 2.67 3.34 2.39
N THR A 64 3.48 2.83 1.49
CA THR A 64 4.93 2.64 1.65
C THR A 64 5.66 3.13 0.40
N ASN A 65 6.98 2.98 0.35
CA ASN A 65 7.75 3.31 -0.85
C ASN A 65 7.50 2.34 -2.04
N GLU A 66 6.76 1.26 -1.81
CA GLU A 66 6.28 0.32 -2.84
C GLU A 66 4.83 0.57 -3.27
N GLY A 67 4.22 1.68 -2.79
CA GLY A 67 2.83 2.04 -3.08
C GLY A 67 1.83 1.63 -1.99
N PHE A 68 0.56 1.49 -2.36
CA PHE A 68 -0.55 1.20 -1.44
C PHE A 68 -0.79 -0.30 -1.22
N SER A 69 -0.99 -0.70 0.04
CA SER A 69 -1.31 -2.08 0.41
C SER A 69 -2.42 -2.15 1.48
N PRO A 70 -3.54 -2.88 1.23
CA PRO A 70 -3.95 -3.36 -0.09
C PRO A 70 -4.25 -2.20 -1.05
N SER A 71 -4.00 -2.36 -2.35
CA SER A 71 -4.29 -1.33 -3.36
C SER A 71 -5.78 -1.28 -3.74
N THR A 72 -6.53 -2.36 -3.48
CA THR A 72 -7.98 -2.44 -3.72
C THR A 72 -8.69 -2.95 -2.48
N VAL A 73 -9.75 -2.25 -2.09
CA VAL A 73 -10.63 -2.64 -0.97
C VAL A 73 -12.09 -2.55 -1.39
N THR A 74 -12.93 -3.40 -0.78
CA THR A 74 -14.39 -3.34 -0.94
C THR A 74 -15.02 -3.00 0.40
N ILE A 75 -15.87 -2.00 0.41
CA ILE A 75 -16.58 -1.50 1.60
C ILE A 75 -18.07 -1.29 1.29
N LYS A 76 -18.87 -1.08 2.33
CA LYS A 76 -20.27 -0.62 2.19
C LYS A 76 -20.34 0.90 2.19
N LYS A 77 -21.35 1.43 1.53
CA LYS A 77 -21.67 2.86 1.57
C LYS A 77 -21.85 3.34 3.02
N GLY A 78 -21.22 4.46 3.35
CA GLY A 78 -21.17 5.01 4.69
C GLY A 78 -19.95 4.55 5.51
N GLN A 79 -19.18 3.56 5.06
CA GLN A 79 -17.95 3.17 5.73
C GLN A 79 -16.78 4.10 5.39
N SER A 80 -15.79 4.09 6.27
CA SER A 80 -14.58 4.91 6.11
C SER A 80 -13.39 4.06 5.75
N VAL A 81 -12.48 4.64 4.95
CA VAL A 81 -11.13 4.13 4.70
C VAL A 81 -10.14 5.09 5.32
N THR A 82 -9.17 4.54 6.06
CA THR A 82 -8.03 5.28 6.60
C THR A 82 -6.76 4.91 5.84
N PHE A 83 -6.14 5.91 5.23
CA PHE A 83 -4.83 5.81 4.61
C PHE A 83 -3.76 6.17 5.64
N VAL A 84 -2.72 5.35 5.76
CA VAL A 84 -1.64 5.56 6.75
C VAL A 84 -0.29 5.46 6.04
N ASN A 85 0.49 6.53 6.09
CA ASN A 85 1.86 6.52 5.56
C ASN A 85 2.82 5.82 6.54
N LYS A 86 3.44 4.76 6.07
CA LYS A 86 4.52 4.00 6.76
C LYS A 86 5.84 4.06 6.00
N GLY A 87 5.85 4.70 4.83
CA GLY A 87 7.04 4.95 4.03
C GLY A 87 7.77 6.23 4.44
N THR A 88 8.74 6.60 3.62
CA THR A 88 9.53 7.84 3.77
C THR A 88 9.13 8.91 2.76
N GLN A 89 8.40 8.54 1.70
CA GLN A 89 7.84 9.45 0.72
C GLN A 89 6.65 10.21 1.29
N GLU A 90 6.39 11.40 0.78
CA GLU A 90 5.22 12.19 1.15
C GLU A 90 3.94 11.53 0.64
N MET A 91 2.87 11.57 1.43
CA MET A 91 1.56 11.07 1.03
C MET A 91 0.55 12.20 0.97
N TRP A 92 -0.10 12.33 -0.18
CA TRP A 92 -1.27 13.16 -0.39
C TRP A 92 -2.29 12.39 -1.23
N ILE A 93 -3.32 11.89 -0.60
CA ILE A 93 -4.39 11.15 -1.27
C ILE A 93 -5.28 12.12 -2.05
N GLY A 94 -5.46 11.84 -3.33
CA GLY A 94 -6.42 12.51 -4.22
C GLY A 94 -7.23 11.48 -5.01
N SER A 95 -8.48 11.83 -5.37
CA SER A 95 -9.26 11.00 -6.30
C SER A 95 -8.68 11.08 -7.71
N ASP A 96 -8.88 10.05 -8.52
CA ASP A 96 -8.56 10.16 -9.94
C ASP A 96 -9.42 11.29 -10.58
N GLU A 97 -8.94 11.98 -11.55
CA GLU A 97 -7.71 11.87 -12.31
C GLU A 97 -6.65 12.86 -11.78
N HIS A 98 -5.36 12.46 -11.86
CA HIS A 98 -4.26 13.40 -11.64
C HIS A 98 -4.13 14.37 -12.83
N PRO A 99 -3.84 15.67 -12.63
CA PRO A 99 -3.70 16.37 -11.34
C PRO A 99 -5.00 17.03 -10.85
N THR A 100 -6.14 16.73 -11.45
CA THR A 100 -7.39 17.49 -11.25
C THR A 100 -8.20 17.06 -10.05
N HIS A 101 -8.15 15.76 -9.66
CA HIS A 101 -8.86 15.14 -8.55
C HIS A 101 -10.39 15.21 -8.64
N THR A 102 -10.92 15.16 -9.86
CA THR A 102 -12.37 15.34 -10.11
C THR A 102 -13.20 14.07 -9.93
N GLY A 103 -12.57 12.91 -9.70
CA GLY A 103 -13.23 11.61 -9.83
C GLY A 103 -14.32 11.32 -8.82
N TYR A 104 -14.35 11.95 -7.64
CA TYR A 104 -15.34 11.64 -6.61
C TYR A 104 -16.48 12.63 -6.55
N ASP A 105 -16.21 13.91 -6.41
CA ASP A 105 -17.21 14.98 -6.23
C ASP A 105 -17.43 15.84 -7.48
N GLY A 106 -16.62 15.63 -8.53
CA GLY A 106 -16.73 16.35 -9.81
C GLY A 106 -16.08 17.72 -9.80
N THR A 107 -15.54 18.19 -8.67
CA THR A 107 -14.83 19.48 -8.58
C THR A 107 -13.33 19.26 -8.66
N ASN A 108 -12.59 20.27 -9.12
CA ASN A 108 -11.14 20.14 -9.21
C ASN A 108 -10.45 20.54 -7.89
N LYS A 109 -9.21 20.08 -7.71
CA LYS A 109 -8.37 20.28 -6.53
C LYS A 109 -8.28 21.75 -6.12
N ASP A 110 -8.10 22.66 -7.07
CA ASP A 110 -7.93 24.10 -6.77
C ASP A 110 -9.21 24.71 -6.20
N SER A 111 -10.37 24.15 -6.60
CA SER A 111 -11.69 24.56 -6.09
C SER A 111 -11.98 23.94 -4.73
N HIS A 112 -11.91 22.62 -4.61
CA HIS A 112 -12.38 21.95 -3.39
C HIS A 112 -11.37 21.99 -2.23
N CYS A 113 -10.09 22.30 -2.50
CA CYS A 113 -9.11 22.54 -1.43
C CYS A 113 -9.02 24.02 -1.02
N ALA A 114 -9.82 24.91 -1.59
CA ALA A 114 -9.89 26.28 -1.16
C ALA A 114 -10.55 26.39 0.23
N SER A 115 -10.08 27.33 1.05
CA SER A 115 -10.52 27.48 2.45
C SER A 115 -12.00 27.89 2.60
N ASP A 116 -12.61 28.41 1.54
CA ASP A 116 -14.00 28.84 1.48
C ASP A 116 -14.91 27.83 0.73
N TYR A 117 -14.39 26.65 0.39
CA TYR A 117 -15.19 25.61 -0.26
C TYR A 117 -16.30 25.09 0.65
N THR A 118 -17.54 25.11 0.15
CA THR A 118 -18.74 24.67 0.86
C THR A 118 -19.49 23.55 0.17
N GLY A 119 -18.88 22.95 -0.86
CA GLY A 119 -19.48 21.87 -1.63
C GLY A 119 -19.45 20.51 -0.91
N GLU A 120 -19.66 19.45 -1.66
CA GLU A 120 -19.55 18.08 -1.17
C GLU A 120 -18.11 17.77 -0.77
N LYS A 121 -17.92 16.97 0.31
CA LYS A 121 -16.58 16.58 0.75
C LYS A 121 -15.87 15.78 -0.33
N PRO A 122 -14.73 16.28 -0.86
CA PRO A 122 -13.97 15.59 -1.89
C PRO A 122 -13.20 14.40 -1.31
N LEU A 123 -12.91 13.41 -2.16
CA LEU A 123 -11.87 12.41 -1.85
C LEU A 123 -10.51 13.05 -2.14
N ASP A 124 -10.13 13.97 -1.30
CA ASP A 124 -8.86 14.70 -1.39
C ASP A 124 -8.38 15.10 0.01
N GLN A 125 -7.11 14.83 0.27
CA GLN A 125 -6.45 15.20 1.52
C GLN A 125 -6.11 16.70 1.57
N CYS A 126 -6.04 17.34 0.41
CA CYS A 126 -5.69 18.75 0.22
C CYS A 126 -4.33 19.15 0.80
N GLY A 127 -3.40 18.21 0.84
CA GLY A 127 -2.05 18.45 1.32
C GLY A 127 -1.38 17.17 1.84
N VAL A 128 -0.11 17.27 2.15
CA VAL A 128 0.70 16.16 2.66
C VAL A 128 0.35 15.86 4.11
N GLY A 129 0.28 14.56 4.47
CA GLY A 129 0.06 14.12 5.84
C GLY A 129 0.44 12.68 6.11
N ALA A 130 0.60 12.34 7.39
CA ALA A 130 0.93 10.98 7.82
C ALA A 130 -0.27 10.03 7.78
N SER A 131 -1.49 10.56 7.79
CA SER A 131 -2.73 9.79 7.65
C SER A 131 -3.86 10.63 7.10
N TYR A 132 -4.82 9.96 6.45
CA TYR A 132 -6.04 10.57 5.93
C TYR A 132 -7.20 9.59 6.09
N THR A 133 -8.37 10.05 6.56
CA THR A 133 -9.57 9.22 6.67
C THR A 133 -10.70 9.85 5.86
N PHE A 134 -11.31 9.03 5.01
CA PHE A 134 -12.44 9.44 4.18
C PHE A 134 -13.61 8.48 4.34
N THR A 135 -14.84 9.04 4.46
CA THR A 135 -16.10 8.29 4.52
C THR A 135 -16.76 8.31 3.14
N PHE A 136 -16.96 7.13 2.56
CA PHE A 136 -17.54 7.00 1.22
C PHE A 136 -19.07 7.02 1.27
N THR A 137 -19.66 8.08 0.81
CA THR A 137 -21.12 8.31 0.82
C THR A 137 -21.82 7.90 -0.47
N LYS A 138 -21.05 7.51 -1.50
CA LYS A 138 -21.56 7.10 -2.82
C LYS A 138 -21.14 5.67 -3.14
N ALA A 139 -22.07 4.81 -3.56
CA ALA A 139 -21.74 3.52 -4.14
C ALA A 139 -21.08 3.71 -5.51
N GLY A 140 -20.16 2.81 -5.86
CA GLY A 140 -19.40 2.90 -7.11
C GLY A 140 -17.97 2.39 -6.97
N THR A 141 -17.16 2.61 -8.00
CA THR A 141 -15.75 2.29 -8.03
C THR A 141 -14.97 3.60 -8.10
N TRP A 142 -14.17 3.86 -7.09
CA TRP A 142 -13.48 5.13 -6.90
C TRP A 142 -11.97 4.90 -6.92
N GLY A 143 -11.31 5.40 -7.98
CA GLY A 143 -9.87 5.43 -8.08
C GLY A 143 -9.28 6.52 -7.20
N TYR A 144 -8.10 6.26 -6.67
CA TYR A 144 -7.30 7.22 -5.92
C TYR A 144 -5.81 7.05 -6.23
N HIS A 145 -5.04 8.10 -5.99
CA HIS A 145 -3.59 8.09 -6.17
C HIS A 145 -2.89 8.90 -5.07
N ASN A 146 -1.56 8.74 -4.98
CA ASN A 146 -0.73 9.68 -4.24
C ASN A 146 -0.36 10.84 -5.15
N HIS A 147 -0.87 12.06 -4.87
CA HIS A 147 -0.57 13.25 -5.68
C HIS A 147 0.93 13.60 -5.76
N LYS A 148 1.76 13.06 -4.89
CA LYS A 148 3.22 13.27 -4.85
C LYS A 148 3.98 12.24 -5.69
N GLU A 149 3.37 11.07 -5.94
CA GLU A 149 3.89 9.96 -6.74
C GLU A 149 2.70 9.41 -7.53
N ASP A 150 2.42 9.99 -8.69
CA ASP A 150 1.18 9.75 -9.45
C ASP A 150 1.08 8.37 -10.10
N ASP A 151 2.17 7.62 -10.13
CA ASP A 151 2.18 6.20 -10.49
C ASP A 151 1.62 5.29 -9.37
N ASP A 152 1.55 5.80 -8.13
CA ASP A 152 1.01 5.05 -6.99
C ASP A 152 -0.50 5.25 -6.88
N HIS A 153 -1.28 4.21 -7.25
CA HIS A 153 -2.74 4.26 -7.23
C HIS A 153 -3.39 3.05 -6.61
N GLY A 154 -4.69 3.19 -6.36
CA GLY A 154 -5.55 2.12 -5.90
C GLY A 154 -7.01 2.39 -6.15
N THR A 155 -7.87 1.50 -5.62
CA THR A 155 -9.30 1.54 -5.88
C THR A 155 -10.11 1.20 -4.64
N VAL A 156 -11.15 1.97 -4.38
CA VAL A 156 -12.16 1.64 -3.36
C VAL A 156 -13.46 1.28 -4.07
N ILE A 157 -13.93 0.05 -3.90
CA ILE A 157 -15.21 -0.43 -4.40
C ILE A 157 -16.24 -0.26 -3.28
N VAL A 158 -17.26 0.55 -3.51
CA VAL A 158 -18.31 0.85 -2.53
C VAL A 158 -19.61 0.19 -2.98
N THR A 159 -20.08 -0.76 -2.19
CA THR A 159 -21.37 -1.44 -2.40
C THR A 159 -22.50 -0.74 -1.62
N GLU A 160 -23.76 -0.96 -2.00
CA GLU A 160 -24.92 -0.46 -1.24
C GLU A 160 -25.01 -1.10 0.16
#